data_3503f6ecae7614536244ecfcec15fbb5
#
_entry.id   3503f6ecae7614536244ecfcec15fbb5
#
_cell.length_a   1.000
_cell.length_b   1.000
_cell.length_c   1.000
_cell.angle_alpha   90.00
_cell.angle_beta   90.00
_cell.angle_gamma   90.00
#
_symmetry.space_group_name_H-M   'P 1'
#
loop_
_entity.id
_entity.type
_entity.pdbx_description
1 polymer ?
#
loop_
_entity_poly.entity_id
_entity_poly.type
_entity_poly.pdbx_seq_one_letter_code
_entity_poly.pdbx_strand_id
1 'polypeptide(L)'
;MKLNTNLTVAIHTILCIAFFEKDNKVTSDFIAGSTGMNPVIIRRILGKLQAAGIVETKAGVGGSSLSKKTDEITLLDIYKAVSEEEDGDRSVFNFHSNPNPKCPVGSKIHLVLEEPLSAAQKSLEEELNKTTVSDLMEKL
;
A
#
# COMPACT_ATOMS: atom_id res chain seq x y z
N MET A 1 -10.98 -9.96 8.67
CA MET A 1 -9.98 -8.90 8.56
C MET A 1 -8.88 -9.35 7.61
N LYS A 2 -8.86 -8.81 6.43
CA LYS A 2 -7.76 -9.06 5.50
C LYS A 2 -6.82 -7.88 5.57
N LEU A 3 -5.76 -7.99 6.34
CA LEU A 3 -4.61 -7.17 6.08
C LEU A 3 -3.98 -7.71 4.80
N ASN A 4 -4.22 -6.99 3.74
CA ASN A 4 -3.81 -7.34 2.40
C ASN A 4 -2.28 -7.33 2.31
N THR A 5 -1.69 -8.37 1.74
CA THR A 5 -0.25 -8.43 1.47
C THR A 5 0.20 -7.38 0.45
N ASN A 6 -0.73 -6.71 -0.22
CA ASN A 6 -0.39 -5.66 -1.19
C ASN A 6 0.51 -4.58 -0.62
N LEU A 7 0.30 -4.19 0.63
CA LEU A 7 1.13 -3.17 1.27
C LEU A 7 2.59 -3.63 1.41
N THR A 8 2.80 -4.83 1.95
CA THR A 8 4.16 -5.34 2.14
C THR A 8 4.86 -5.63 0.82
N VAL A 9 4.14 -6.13 -0.17
CA VAL A 9 4.67 -6.34 -1.53
C VAL A 9 5.02 -5.01 -2.19
N ALA A 10 4.18 -3.99 -2.01
CA ALA A 10 4.45 -2.66 -2.55
C ALA A 10 5.68 -2.01 -1.91
N ILE A 11 5.83 -2.13 -0.60
CA ILE A 11 7.02 -1.63 0.11
C ILE A 11 8.26 -2.36 -0.39
N HIS A 12 8.19 -3.69 -0.51
CA HIS A 12 9.29 -4.50 -1.03
C HIS A 12 9.66 -4.06 -2.46
N THR A 13 8.66 -3.83 -3.30
CA THR A 13 8.85 -3.34 -4.67
C THR A 13 9.61 -2.01 -4.70
N ILE A 14 9.20 -1.06 -3.87
CA ILE A 14 9.84 0.26 -3.79
C ILE A 14 11.28 0.13 -3.28
N LEU A 15 11.52 -0.72 -2.30
CA LEU A 15 12.87 -0.97 -1.78
C LEU A 15 13.77 -1.59 -2.85
N CYS A 16 13.25 -2.51 -3.66
CA CYS A 16 14.00 -3.07 -4.80
C CYS A 16 14.41 -1.96 -5.77
N ILE A 17 13.48 -1.09 -6.12
CA ILE A 17 13.76 0.01 -7.04
C ILE A 17 14.81 0.95 -6.44
N ALA A 18 14.61 1.38 -5.20
CA ALA A 18 15.52 2.28 -4.52
C ALA A 18 16.94 1.72 -4.40
N PHE A 19 17.05 0.43 -4.13
CA PHE A 19 18.34 -0.24 -3.91
C PHE A 19 19.09 -0.52 -5.21
N PHE A 20 18.39 -0.90 -6.27
CA PHE A 20 19.00 -1.43 -7.48
C PHE A 20 18.93 -0.52 -8.71
N GLU A 21 18.13 0.56 -8.69
CA GLU A 21 17.87 1.34 -9.89
C GLU A 21 19.10 1.98 -10.54
N LYS A 22 20.14 2.24 -9.77
CA LYS A 22 21.38 2.85 -10.29
C LYS A 22 22.17 1.91 -11.20
N ASP A 23 22.20 0.63 -10.85
CA ASP A 23 23.08 -0.36 -11.48
C ASP A 23 22.32 -1.42 -12.28
N ASN A 24 21.00 -1.44 -12.20
CA ASN A 24 20.18 -2.49 -12.81
C ASN A 24 18.91 -1.91 -13.42
N LYS A 25 18.38 -2.64 -14.41
CA LYS A 25 17.01 -2.42 -14.88
C LYS A 25 16.08 -3.16 -13.92
N VAL A 26 15.33 -2.42 -13.12
CA VAL A 26 14.41 -3.02 -12.14
C VAL A 26 13.07 -3.25 -12.85
N THR A 27 12.96 -4.38 -13.51
CA THR A 27 11.76 -4.81 -14.23
C THR A 27 10.79 -5.52 -13.27
N SER A 28 9.56 -5.75 -13.73
CA SER A 28 8.60 -6.55 -12.96
C SER A 28 9.10 -7.96 -12.70
N ASP A 29 9.82 -8.57 -13.66
CA ASP A 29 10.42 -9.89 -13.47
C ASP A 29 11.53 -9.87 -12.43
N PHE A 30 12.36 -8.82 -12.43
CA PHE A 30 13.39 -8.61 -11.43
C PHE A 30 12.77 -8.53 -10.00
N ILE A 31 11.73 -7.72 -9.86
CA ILE A 31 11.03 -7.55 -8.59
C ILE A 31 10.34 -8.84 -8.17
N ALA A 32 9.71 -9.55 -9.11
CA ALA A 32 9.08 -10.84 -8.86
C ALA A 32 10.09 -11.86 -8.31
N GLY A 33 11.32 -11.85 -8.84
CA GLY A 33 12.40 -12.71 -8.33
C GLY A 33 12.78 -12.41 -6.89
N SER A 34 12.73 -11.14 -6.48
CA SER A 34 13.03 -10.74 -5.11
C SER A 34 11.86 -11.01 -4.16
N THR A 35 10.64 -10.71 -4.60
CA THR A 35 9.46 -10.79 -3.74
C THR A 35 8.87 -12.20 -3.64
N GLY A 36 9.18 -13.08 -4.57
CA GLY A 36 8.54 -14.38 -4.67
C GLY A 36 7.11 -14.32 -5.19
N MET A 37 6.71 -13.17 -5.75
CA MET A 37 5.36 -12.94 -6.25
C MET A 37 5.31 -13.10 -7.77
N ASN A 38 4.10 -13.38 -8.27
CA ASN A 38 3.87 -13.46 -9.71
C ASN A 38 4.10 -12.08 -10.37
N PRO A 39 4.82 -12.01 -11.52
CA PRO A 39 5.06 -10.74 -12.21
C PRO A 39 3.79 -9.97 -12.57
N VAL A 40 2.67 -10.64 -12.79
CA VAL A 40 1.38 -9.99 -13.06
C VAL A 40 0.92 -9.15 -11.86
N ILE A 41 1.10 -9.69 -10.66
CA ILE A 41 0.78 -8.97 -9.41
C ILE A 41 1.70 -7.76 -9.25
N ILE A 42 2.99 -7.93 -9.53
CA ILE A 42 3.97 -6.84 -9.47
C ILE A 42 3.61 -5.73 -10.45
N ARG A 43 3.25 -6.07 -11.69
CA ARG A 43 2.82 -5.07 -12.69
C ARG A 43 1.60 -4.28 -12.23
N ARG A 44 0.64 -4.97 -11.59
CA ARG A 44 -0.56 -4.31 -11.05
C ARG A 44 -0.19 -3.33 -9.93
N ILE A 45 0.70 -3.73 -9.04
CA ILE A 45 1.18 -2.88 -7.95
C ILE A 45 1.97 -1.69 -8.50
N LEU A 46 2.85 -1.92 -9.47
CA LEU A 46 3.59 -0.84 -10.14
C LEU A 46 2.64 0.17 -10.79
N GLY A 47 1.57 -0.31 -11.42
CA GLY A 47 0.55 0.55 -12.01
C GLY A 47 -0.11 1.48 -10.98
N LYS A 48 -0.42 0.95 -9.80
CA LYS A 48 -0.99 1.74 -8.70
C LYS A 48 0.01 2.75 -8.15
N LEU A 49 1.26 2.36 -7.99
CA LEU A 49 2.33 3.24 -7.53
C LEU A 49 2.62 4.35 -8.55
N GLN A 50 2.57 4.03 -9.83
CA GLN A 50 2.72 5.00 -10.91
C GLN A 50 1.57 6.01 -10.92
N ALA A 51 0.34 5.54 -10.77
CA ALA A 51 -0.84 6.42 -10.68
C ALA A 51 -0.76 7.37 -9.49
N ALA A 52 -0.11 6.95 -8.40
CA ALA A 52 0.11 7.78 -7.22
C ALA A 52 1.32 8.72 -7.34
N GLY A 53 2.08 8.65 -8.45
CA GLY A 53 3.25 9.49 -8.66
C GLY A 53 4.49 9.09 -7.87
N ILE A 54 4.55 7.85 -7.39
CA ILE A 54 5.67 7.34 -6.59
C ILE A 54 6.75 6.71 -7.46
N VAL A 55 6.33 5.98 -8.50
CA VAL A 55 7.26 5.36 -9.45
C VAL A 55 6.95 5.82 -10.86
N GLU A 56 7.94 5.70 -11.74
CA GLU A 56 7.79 5.90 -13.18
C GLU A 56 8.40 4.73 -13.91
N THR A 57 7.84 4.41 -15.08
CA THR A 57 8.36 3.37 -15.97
C THR A 57 8.99 4.05 -17.17
N LYS A 58 10.23 3.67 -17.49
CA LYS A 58 10.93 4.20 -18.66
C LYS A 58 10.48 3.46 -19.90
N ALA A 59 9.74 4.13 -20.76
CA ALA A 59 9.29 3.59 -22.04
C ALA A 59 10.49 3.22 -22.93
N GLY A 60 10.47 2.01 -23.52
CA GLY A 60 11.47 1.55 -24.49
C GLY A 60 12.75 1.00 -23.89
N VAL A 61 13.11 1.32 -22.66
CA VAL A 61 14.34 0.85 -22.01
C VAL A 61 14.05 -0.23 -20.97
N GLY A 62 12.80 -0.32 -20.53
CA GLY A 62 12.38 -1.22 -19.45
C GLY A 62 12.87 -0.76 -18.08
N GLY A 63 12.23 -1.28 -17.05
CA GLY A 63 12.57 -0.97 -15.69
C GLY A 63 11.80 0.22 -15.12
N SER A 64 11.79 0.27 -13.81
CA SER A 64 11.10 1.30 -13.03
C SER A 64 12.11 2.10 -12.22
N SER A 65 11.77 3.35 -11.94
CA SER A 65 12.55 4.22 -11.07
C SER A 65 11.62 4.99 -10.15
N LEU A 66 12.17 5.52 -9.06
CA LEU A 66 11.39 6.35 -8.15
C LEU A 66 11.20 7.75 -8.74
N SER A 67 9.98 8.27 -8.63
CA SER A 67 9.65 9.65 -9.05
C SER A 67 9.89 10.66 -7.94
N LYS A 68 10.13 10.19 -6.71
CA LYS A 68 10.36 11.01 -5.52
C LYS A 68 11.59 10.51 -4.78
N LYS A 69 12.16 11.37 -3.96
CA LYS A 69 13.27 10.99 -3.08
C LYS A 69 12.78 10.02 -2.00
N THR A 70 13.64 9.13 -1.56
CA THR A 70 13.28 8.11 -0.56
C THR A 70 12.83 8.70 0.77
N ASP A 71 13.34 9.88 1.14
CA ASP A 71 12.91 10.58 2.36
C ASP A 71 11.57 11.33 2.21
N GLU A 72 11.06 11.42 0.98
CA GLU A 72 9.76 12.02 0.67
C GLU A 72 8.63 11.01 0.53
N ILE A 73 8.92 9.72 0.59
CA ILE A 73 7.93 8.64 0.45
C ILE A 73 7.74 7.99 1.82
N THR A 74 6.53 8.12 2.38
CA THR A 74 6.18 7.49 3.65
C THR A 74 5.46 6.17 3.42
N LEU A 75 5.40 5.33 4.45
CA LEU A 75 4.58 4.11 4.39
C LEU A 75 3.09 4.44 4.19
N LEU A 76 2.66 5.60 4.67
CA LEU A 76 1.29 6.07 4.44
C LEU A 76 1.03 6.35 2.96
N ASP A 77 1.98 6.97 2.26
CA ASP A 77 1.87 7.22 0.82
C ASP A 77 1.69 5.91 0.05
N ILE A 78 2.47 4.90 0.41
CA ILE A 78 2.39 3.58 -0.21
C ILE A 78 1.06 2.90 0.11
N TYR A 79 0.63 2.97 1.38
CA TYR A 79 -0.65 2.43 1.82
C TYR A 79 -1.81 3.02 1.02
N LYS A 80 -1.84 4.34 0.86
CA LYS A 80 -2.89 5.02 0.08
C LYS A 80 -2.86 4.65 -1.39
N ALA A 81 -1.67 4.41 -1.94
CA ALA A 81 -1.52 4.06 -3.36
C ALA A 81 -2.08 2.67 -3.68
N VAL A 82 -1.90 1.70 -2.78
CA VAL A 82 -2.22 0.30 -3.05
C VAL A 82 -3.44 -0.22 -2.31
N SER A 83 -4.01 0.56 -1.38
CA SER A 83 -5.24 0.19 -0.70
C SER A 83 -6.40 0.22 -1.68
N GLU A 84 -7.19 -0.85 -1.70
CA GLU A 84 -8.40 -0.88 -2.50
C GLU A 84 -9.46 -0.02 -1.83
N GLU A 85 -10.01 0.92 -2.60
CA GLU A 85 -11.18 1.67 -2.19
C GLU A 85 -12.42 0.81 -2.42
N GLU A 86 -13.03 0.35 -1.34
CA GLU A 86 -14.40 -0.12 -1.39
C GLU A 86 -15.27 1.03 -0.90
N ASP A 87 -16.16 1.53 -1.78
CA ASP A 87 -17.07 2.64 -1.48
C ASP A 87 -16.36 3.94 -1.01
N GLY A 88 -15.17 4.21 -1.53
CA GLY A 88 -14.39 5.41 -1.17
C GLY A 88 -13.67 5.32 0.16
N ASP A 89 -13.66 4.15 0.79
CA ASP A 89 -13.03 3.92 2.10
C ASP A 89 -11.80 3.04 1.97
N ARG A 90 -10.65 3.53 2.42
CA ARG A 90 -9.38 2.80 2.50
C ARG A 90 -9.16 2.14 3.86
N SER A 91 -10.19 2.09 4.70
CA SER A 91 -10.09 1.52 6.03
C SER A 91 -9.73 0.04 5.98
N VAL A 92 -8.89 -0.41 6.93
CA VAL A 92 -8.63 -1.82 7.15
C VAL A 92 -9.82 -2.51 7.84
N PHE A 93 -10.77 -1.73 8.34
CA PHE A 93 -11.96 -2.22 9.04
C PHE A 93 -13.16 -2.23 8.10
N ASN A 94 -13.68 -3.41 7.85
CA ASN A 94 -14.89 -3.58 7.05
C ASN A 94 -16.05 -3.95 7.96
N PHE A 95 -17.20 -3.34 7.70
CA PHE A 95 -18.42 -3.69 8.41
C PHE A 95 -19.11 -4.85 7.70
N HIS A 96 -19.62 -5.80 8.48
CA HIS A 96 -20.48 -6.84 7.93
C HIS A 96 -21.79 -6.22 7.42
N SER A 97 -22.31 -6.76 6.33
CA SER A 97 -23.57 -6.31 5.75
C SER A 97 -24.74 -7.04 6.42
N ASN A 98 -25.88 -6.43 6.49
CA ASN A 98 -27.14 -7.05 6.94
C ASN A 98 -27.24 -7.45 8.42
N PRO A 99 -26.80 -6.62 9.38
CA PRO A 99 -27.17 -6.89 10.77
C PRO A 99 -28.70 -6.80 10.92
N ASN A 100 -29.25 -7.60 11.83
CA ASN A 100 -30.70 -7.68 12.00
C ASN A 100 -31.27 -6.34 12.52
N PRO A 101 -32.08 -5.63 11.73
CA PRO A 101 -32.62 -4.32 12.15
C PRO A 101 -33.61 -4.39 13.31
N LYS A 102 -34.11 -5.58 13.62
CA LYS A 102 -35.03 -5.80 14.73
C LYS A 102 -34.33 -6.11 16.04
N CYS A 103 -33.03 -6.41 15.98
CA CYS A 103 -32.22 -6.66 17.15
C CYS A 103 -31.74 -5.32 17.75
N PRO A 104 -31.85 -5.09 19.05
CA PRO A 104 -31.36 -3.84 19.67
C PRO A 104 -29.85 -3.62 19.48
N VAL A 105 -29.08 -4.70 19.37
CA VAL A 105 -27.63 -4.65 19.09
C VAL A 105 -27.40 -4.49 17.59
N GLY A 106 -28.00 -5.36 16.77
CA GLY A 106 -27.82 -5.36 15.33
C GLY A 106 -28.20 -4.05 14.65
N SER A 107 -29.27 -3.41 15.12
CA SER A 107 -29.74 -2.14 14.57
C SER A 107 -28.78 -0.97 14.83
N LYS A 108 -27.86 -1.09 15.79
CA LYS A 108 -26.96 -0.02 16.22
C LYS A 108 -25.48 -0.36 16.07
N ILE A 109 -25.16 -1.59 15.64
CA ILE A 109 -23.76 -2.04 15.68
C ILE A 109 -22.82 -1.17 14.83
N HIS A 110 -23.23 -0.76 13.64
CA HIS A 110 -22.40 0.10 12.79
C HIS A 110 -22.20 1.48 13.44
N LEU A 111 -23.25 2.05 14.01
CA LEU A 111 -23.17 3.34 14.69
C LEU A 111 -22.23 3.29 15.90
N VAL A 112 -22.35 2.22 16.69
CA VAL A 112 -21.53 2.04 17.90
C VAL A 112 -20.05 1.87 17.54
N LEU A 113 -19.74 1.21 16.45
CA LEU A 113 -18.36 0.93 16.02
C LEU A 113 -17.72 2.05 15.21
N GLU A 114 -18.52 2.96 14.64
CA GLU A 114 -18.01 3.99 13.74
C GLU A 114 -16.89 4.83 14.34
N GLU A 115 -17.11 5.40 15.51
CA GLU A 115 -16.13 6.27 16.16
C GLU A 115 -14.87 5.53 16.59
N PRO A 116 -14.92 4.42 17.35
CA PRO A 116 -13.72 3.74 17.78
C PRO A 116 -12.91 3.14 16.62
N LEU A 117 -13.55 2.64 15.57
CA LEU A 117 -12.82 2.10 14.41
C LEU A 117 -12.26 3.21 13.54
N SER A 118 -12.94 4.33 13.42
CA SER A 118 -12.42 5.52 12.74
C SER A 118 -11.17 6.05 13.46
N ALA A 119 -11.20 6.09 14.78
CA ALA A 119 -10.06 6.51 15.60
C ALA A 119 -8.88 5.54 15.44
N ALA A 120 -9.15 4.25 15.40
CA ALA A 120 -8.12 3.23 15.18
C ALA A 120 -7.49 3.35 13.77
N GLN A 121 -8.30 3.60 12.76
CA GLN A 121 -7.83 3.81 11.39
C GLN A 121 -6.93 5.05 11.31
N LYS A 122 -7.33 6.14 11.96
CA LYS A 122 -6.54 7.37 12.01
C LYS A 122 -5.19 7.14 12.68
N SER A 123 -5.16 6.41 13.78
CA SER A 123 -3.93 6.08 14.48
C SER A 123 -3.00 5.22 13.63
N LEU A 124 -3.55 4.26 12.88
CA LEU A 124 -2.80 3.45 11.91
C LEU A 124 -2.13 4.34 10.86
N GLU A 125 -2.89 5.24 10.26
CA GLU A 125 -2.37 6.14 9.23
C GLU A 125 -1.31 7.11 9.78
N GLU A 126 -1.51 7.64 10.97
CA GLU A 126 -0.53 8.50 11.63
C GLU A 126 0.78 7.76 11.89
N GLU A 127 0.71 6.50 12.32
CA GLU A 127 1.90 5.70 12.55
C GLU A 127 2.64 5.39 11.26
N LEU A 128 1.92 5.01 10.20
CA LEU A 128 2.51 4.76 8.88
C LEU A 128 3.21 6.01 8.32
N ASN A 129 2.70 7.19 8.65
CA ASN A 129 3.27 8.45 8.16
C ASN A 129 4.60 8.83 8.82
N LYS A 130 5.00 8.14 9.89
CA LYS A 130 6.24 8.42 10.63
C LYS A 130 7.46 7.75 10.01
N THR A 131 7.29 6.74 9.18
CA THR A 131 8.38 5.96 8.58
C THR A 131 8.48 6.25 7.09
N THR A 132 9.68 6.59 6.64
CA THR A 132 9.96 6.82 5.22
C THR A 132 10.68 5.63 4.60
N VAL A 133 10.69 5.59 3.27
CA VAL A 133 11.49 4.60 2.51
C VAL A 133 12.98 4.74 2.88
N SER A 134 13.45 5.97 3.06
CA SER A 134 14.82 6.24 3.50
C SER A 134 15.14 5.55 4.83
N ASP A 135 14.22 5.62 5.80
CA ASP A 135 14.38 4.95 7.09
C ASP A 135 14.55 3.44 6.94
N LEU A 136 13.76 2.83 6.04
CA LEU A 136 13.84 1.40 5.78
C LEU A 136 15.15 1.02 5.05
N MET A 137 15.59 1.86 4.13
CA MET A 137 16.83 1.64 3.39
C MET A 137 18.04 1.56 4.31
N GLU A 138 18.05 2.33 5.40
CA GLU A 138 19.12 2.32 6.38
C GLU A 138 19.32 0.96 7.08
N LYS A 139 18.29 0.11 7.02
CA LYS A 139 18.31 -1.23 7.64
C LYS A 139 18.75 -2.34 6.69
N LEU A 140 18.97 -2.03 5.42
CA LEU A 140 19.34 -3.02 4.41
C LEU A 140 20.85 -3.25 4.27
#